data_e8e9719eb5fac6ce80259a17de295df2
#
_entry.id   e8e9719eb5fac6ce80259a17de295df2
#
_cell.length_a   1.000
_cell.length_b   1.000
_cell.length_c   1.000
_cell.angle_alpha   90.00
_cell.angle_beta   90.00
_cell.angle_gamma   90.00
#
_symmetry.space_group_name_H-M   'P 1'
#
loop_
_entity.id
_entity.type
_entity.pdbx_description
1 polymer ?
#
loop_
_entity_poly.entity_id
_entity_poly.type
_entity_poly.pdbx_seq_one_letter_code
_entity_poly.pdbx_strand_id
1 'polypeptide(L)'
;MSTRFLTAGELAALDKWYVIDAADQVLGRVATKAATILTGKHRPTYAPFLVSGDHVIIVNADKIKLTGEKLDKKVYRWHTLYPGGLKEVGARKMFDTQPERLIREAVLGMLPKNKLRKRIVKRLKIYLADQHPHSAQTPERLEAI
;
A
#
# COMPACT_ATOMS: atom_id res chain seq x y z
N MET A 1 -20.88 -31.02 1.45
CA MET A 1 -20.68 -29.61 1.10
C MET A 1 -19.38 -29.48 0.32
N SER A 2 -19.40 -28.86 -0.87
CA SER A 2 -18.18 -28.59 -1.63
C SER A 2 -17.73 -27.13 -1.39
N THR A 3 -16.48 -26.93 -1.08
CA THR A 3 -15.89 -25.60 -0.95
C THR A 3 -15.69 -25.02 -2.35
N ARG A 4 -16.39 -23.92 -2.69
CA ARG A 4 -16.23 -23.22 -3.95
C ARG A 4 -15.33 -22.00 -3.75
N PHE A 5 -14.24 -21.92 -4.50
CA PHE A 5 -13.44 -20.71 -4.64
C PHE A 5 -13.85 -19.96 -5.91
N LEU A 6 -13.80 -18.63 -5.85
CA LEU A 6 -14.03 -17.80 -7.02
C LEU A 6 -12.85 -17.92 -7.99
N THR A 7 -13.17 -17.89 -9.28
CA THR A 7 -12.15 -17.81 -10.34
C THR A 7 -11.55 -16.41 -10.42
N ALA A 8 -10.39 -16.27 -11.08
CA ALA A 8 -9.75 -14.97 -11.27
C ALA A 8 -10.65 -13.97 -12.06
N GLY A 9 -11.46 -14.47 -12.99
CA GLY A 9 -12.40 -13.64 -13.74
C GLY A 9 -13.55 -13.12 -12.89
N GLU A 10 -14.15 -13.98 -12.06
CA GLU A 10 -15.20 -13.58 -11.11
C GLU A 10 -14.70 -12.57 -10.08
N LEU A 11 -13.43 -12.71 -9.62
CA LEU A 11 -12.82 -11.75 -8.71
C LEU A 11 -12.58 -10.40 -9.37
N ALA A 12 -12.11 -10.38 -10.62
CA ALA A 12 -11.87 -9.14 -11.36
C ALA A 12 -13.18 -8.35 -11.61
N ALA A 13 -14.31 -9.03 -11.77
CA ALA A 13 -15.62 -8.38 -11.89
C ALA A 13 -16.10 -7.72 -10.58
N LEU A 14 -15.54 -8.12 -9.44
CA LEU A 14 -15.83 -7.57 -8.11
C LEU A 14 -14.85 -6.48 -7.68
N ASP A 15 -13.83 -6.17 -8.50
CA ASP A 15 -12.79 -5.19 -8.15
C ASP A 15 -13.39 -3.80 -7.92
N LYS A 16 -13.07 -3.22 -6.78
CA LYS A 16 -13.46 -1.86 -6.40
C LYS A 16 -12.23 -0.95 -6.27
N TRP A 17 -12.48 0.33 -6.29
CA TRP A 17 -11.46 1.36 -6.09
C TRP A 17 -11.75 2.15 -4.84
N TYR A 18 -10.74 2.33 -4.00
CA TYR A 18 -10.83 3.08 -2.76
C TYR A 18 -9.80 4.19 -2.72
N VAL A 19 -10.20 5.36 -2.22
CA VAL A 19 -9.29 6.48 -1.91
C VAL A 19 -9.13 6.60 -0.41
N ILE A 20 -7.89 6.66 0.04
CA ILE A 20 -7.50 6.92 1.43
C ILE A 20 -6.76 8.26 1.45
N ASP A 21 -7.25 9.20 2.23
CA ASP A 21 -6.56 10.45 2.50
C ASP A 21 -5.51 10.24 3.60
N ALA A 22 -4.25 10.53 3.28
CA ALA A 22 -3.13 10.39 4.20
C ALA A 22 -2.82 11.66 4.99
N ALA A 23 -3.54 12.78 4.71
CA ALA A 23 -3.31 14.04 5.39
C ALA A 23 -3.50 13.88 6.92
N ASP A 24 -2.48 14.28 7.67
CA ASP A 24 -2.44 14.21 9.14
C ASP A 24 -2.58 12.79 9.74
N GLN A 25 -2.60 11.75 8.92
CA GLN A 25 -2.72 10.37 9.36
C GLN A 25 -1.36 9.75 9.69
N VAL A 26 -1.37 8.80 10.63
CA VAL A 26 -0.16 8.03 10.99
C VAL A 26 0.16 7.01 9.92
N LEU A 27 1.39 7.02 9.39
CA LEU A 27 1.86 6.13 8.32
C LEU A 27 1.49 4.66 8.55
N GLY A 28 1.71 4.14 9.76
CA GLY A 28 1.42 2.73 10.08
C GLY A 28 -0.05 2.37 9.95
N ARG A 29 -0.95 3.26 10.36
CA ARG A 29 -2.41 3.05 10.28
C ARG A 29 -2.89 3.06 8.84
N VAL A 30 -2.46 4.05 8.06
CA VAL A 30 -2.75 4.11 6.61
C VAL A 30 -2.25 2.86 5.91
N ALA A 31 -1.01 2.44 6.19
CA ALA A 31 -0.40 1.27 5.58
C ALA A 31 -1.13 -0.04 5.95
N THR A 32 -1.57 -0.19 7.21
CA THR A 32 -2.35 -1.37 7.65
C THR A 32 -3.68 -1.46 6.93
N LYS A 33 -4.42 -0.35 6.83
CA LYS A 33 -5.71 -0.30 6.14
C LYS A 33 -5.55 -0.60 4.65
N ALA A 34 -4.58 0.05 4.00
CA ALA A 34 -4.27 -0.21 2.60
C ALA A 34 -3.89 -1.68 2.35
N ALA A 35 -3.05 -2.27 3.20
CA ALA A 35 -2.65 -3.67 3.09
C ALA A 35 -3.84 -4.64 3.25
N THR A 36 -4.76 -4.37 4.17
CA THR A 36 -5.98 -5.18 4.38
C THR A 36 -6.86 -5.18 3.14
N ILE A 37 -7.06 -4.02 2.51
CA ILE A 37 -7.87 -3.87 1.29
C ILE A 37 -7.17 -4.53 0.10
N LEU A 38 -5.89 -4.26 -0.09
CA LEU A 38 -5.07 -4.82 -1.18
C LEU A 38 -4.96 -6.35 -1.14
N THR A 39 -4.95 -6.95 0.04
CA THR A 39 -4.96 -8.42 0.19
C THR A 39 -6.36 -9.01 0.04
N GLY A 40 -7.40 -8.21 0.18
CA GLY A 40 -8.80 -8.65 0.13
C GLY A 40 -9.31 -9.26 1.43
N LYS A 41 -8.61 -9.06 2.56
CA LYS A 41 -9.02 -9.63 3.87
C LYS A 41 -10.34 -9.07 4.41
N HIS A 42 -10.83 -7.95 3.87
CA HIS A 42 -12.14 -7.38 4.20
C HIS A 42 -13.30 -8.10 3.51
N ARG A 43 -13.01 -8.98 2.54
CA ARG A 43 -14.03 -9.71 1.77
C ARG A 43 -14.21 -11.14 2.31
N PRO A 44 -15.42 -11.67 2.36
CA PRO A 44 -15.68 -13.06 2.75
C PRO A 44 -15.11 -14.07 1.74
N THR A 45 -14.88 -13.62 0.50
CA THR A 45 -14.32 -14.43 -0.60
C THR A 45 -12.78 -14.47 -0.61
N TYR A 46 -12.14 -13.99 0.45
CA TYR A 46 -10.68 -13.99 0.56
C TYR A 46 -10.09 -15.39 0.43
N ALA A 47 -9.10 -15.52 -0.44
CA ALA A 47 -8.29 -16.73 -0.56
C ALA A 47 -6.79 -16.36 -0.67
N PRO A 48 -5.89 -16.98 0.13
CA PRO A 48 -4.48 -16.58 0.19
C PRO A 48 -3.70 -16.88 -1.09
N PHE A 49 -4.19 -17.75 -1.95
CA PHE A 49 -3.57 -18.13 -3.23
C PHE A 49 -4.09 -17.32 -4.44
N LEU A 50 -5.09 -16.45 -4.24
CA LEU A 50 -5.67 -15.59 -5.27
C LEU A 50 -5.42 -14.12 -4.97
N VAL A 51 -5.44 -13.28 -6.00
CA VAL A 51 -5.44 -11.82 -5.86
C VAL A 51 -6.89 -11.37 -5.74
N SER A 52 -7.41 -11.35 -4.51
CA SER A 52 -8.81 -11.05 -4.20
C SER A 52 -9.03 -9.63 -3.68
N GLY A 53 -7.97 -8.82 -3.59
CA GLY A 53 -8.02 -7.45 -3.07
C GLY A 53 -8.48 -6.43 -4.09
N ASP A 54 -8.74 -5.23 -3.61
CA ASP A 54 -9.20 -4.07 -4.36
C ASP A 54 -8.06 -3.14 -4.74
N HIS A 55 -8.37 -2.13 -5.56
CA HIS A 55 -7.46 -1.04 -5.87
C HIS A 55 -7.49 0.02 -4.78
N VAL A 56 -6.31 0.51 -4.38
CA VAL A 56 -6.17 1.54 -3.36
C VAL A 56 -5.40 2.72 -3.93
N ILE A 57 -5.98 3.90 -3.79
CA ILE A 57 -5.37 5.18 -4.10
C ILE A 57 -5.09 5.89 -2.78
N ILE A 58 -3.86 6.30 -2.53
CA ILE A 58 -3.48 7.12 -1.39
C ILE A 58 -3.17 8.51 -1.91
N VAL A 59 -3.83 9.53 -1.35
CA VAL A 59 -3.63 10.95 -1.68
C VAL A 59 -2.97 11.68 -0.51
N ASN A 60 -2.46 12.89 -0.76
CA ASN A 60 -1.77 13.73 0.23
C ASN A 60 -0.58 13.03 0.92
N ALA A 61 0.22 12.32 0.14
CA ALA A 61 1.36 11.55 0.67
C ALA A 61 2.43 12.43 1.36
N ASP A 62 2.53 13.70 0.99
CA ASP A 62 3.41 14.71 1.57
C ASP A 62 3.04 15.13 3.01
N LYS A 63 1.76 14.94 3.40
CA LYS A 63 1.21 15.37 4.71
C LYS A 63 1.09 14.22 5.72
N ILE A 64 1.64 13.06 5.43
CA ILE A 64 1.59 11.90 6.32
C ILE A 64 2.45 12.10 7.56
N LYS A 65 2.00 11.61 8.71
CA LYS A 65 2.72 11.74 9.99
C LYS A 65 3.45 10.45 10.38
N LEU A 66 4.68 10.62 10.88
CA LEU A 66 5.41 9.56 11.57
C LEU A 66 5.41 9.86 13.07
N THR A 67 5.07 8.87 13.88
CA THR A 67 5.01 9.01 15.34
C THR A 67 6.35 8.77 16.00
N GLY A 68 6.59 9.43 17.15
CA GLY A 68 7.84 9.32 17.90
C GLY A 68 9.04 9.83 17.11
N GLU A 69 10.21 9.30 17.42
CA GLU A 69 11.48 9.71 16.80
C GLU A 69 11.81 8.96 15.49
N LYS A 70 10.80 8.43 14.78
CA LYS A 70 11.02 7.62 13.57
C LYS A 70 11.63 8.41 12.41
N LEU A 71 11.32 9.71 12.31
CA LEU A 71 11.92 10.57 11.29
C LEU A 71 13.44 10.61 11.40
N ASP A 72 13.98 10.63 12.63
CA ASP A 72 15.40 10.79 12.88
C ASP A 72 16.14 9.45 12.99
N LYS A 73 15.52 8.47 13.67
CA LYS A 73 16.17 7.19 13.97
C LYS A 73 15.98 6.09 12.92
N LYS A 74 14.91 6.15 12.13
CA LYS A 74 14.63 5.08 11.17
C LYS A 74 15.49 5.19 9.94
N VAL A 75 16.14 4.08 9.56
CA VAL A 75 16.96 3.97 8.36
C VAL A 75 16.42 2.85 7.48
N TYR A 76 16.28 3.14 6.20
CA TYR A 76 15.93 2.16 5.16
C TYR A 76 17.19 1.64 4.52
N ARG A 77 17.34 0.31 4.48
CA ARG A 77 18.52 -0.37 3.96
C ARG A 77 18.14 -1.31 2.83
N TRP A 78 18.97 -1.34 1.79
CA TRP A 78 18.90 -2.33 0.74
C TRP A 78 20.30 -2.65 0.22
N HIS A 79 20.45 -3.81 -0.40
CA HIS A 79 21.73 -4.27 -0.94
C HIS A 79 21.67 -4.44 -2.45
N THR A 80 22.68 -3.98 -3.17
CA THR A 80 22.77 -4.04 -4.63
C THR A 80 23.33 -5.36 -5.16
N LEU A 81 23.63 -6.32 -4.29
CA LEU A 81 24.26 -7.63 -4.56
C LEU A 81 25.75 -7.57 -4.97
N TYR A 82 26.36 -6.40 -5.05
CA TYR A 82 27.80 -6.26 -5.28
C TYR A 82 28.55 -6.14 -3.95
N PRO A 83 29.84 -6.52 -3.87
CA PRO A 83 30.69 -6.29 -2.69
C PRO A 83 30.63 -4.81 -2.27
N GLY A 84 30.39 -4.54 -0.98
CA GLY A 84 30.20 -3.17 -0.47
C GLY A 84 28.91 -2.47 -0.94
N GLY A 85 27.96 -3.20 -1.51
CA GLY A 85 26.72 -2.67 -2.09
C GLY A 85 25.60 -2.36 -1.09
N LEU A 86 25.86 -2.26 0.21
CA LEU A 86 24.87 -1.82 1.19
C LEU A 86 24.57 -0.33 1.00
N LYS A 87 23.30 -0.01 0.78
CA LYS A 87 22.78 1.36 0.68
C LYS A 87 21.86 1.66 1.84
N GLU A 88 22.00 2.85 2.40
CA GLU A 88 21.20 3.32 3.53
C GLU A 88 20.64 4.72 3.25
N VAL A 89 19.40 4.95 3.64
CA VAL A 89 18.75 6.27 3.57
C VAL A 89 17.93 6.48 4.85
N GLY A 90 18.17 7.61 5.53
CA GLY A 90 17.37 8.00 6.69
C GLY A 90 15.92 8.30 6.30
N ALA A 91 14.98 8.04 7.23
CA ALA A 91 13.56 8.25 6.99
C ALA A 91 13.24 9.72 6.67
N ARG A 92 13.88 10.69 7.33
CA ARG A 92 13.73 12.13 7.05
C ARG A 92 14.07 12.44 5.59
N LYS A 93 15.21 12.03 5.11
CA LYS A 93 15.63 12.24 3.72
C LYS A 93 14.68 11.59 2.72
N MET A 94 14.17 10.39 3.03
CA MET A 94 13.20 9.69 2.16
C MET A 94 11.85 10.42 2.17
N PHE A 95 11.41 10.94 3.32
CA PHE A 95 10.19 11.71 3.44
C PHE A 95 10.24 13.00 2.62
N ASP A 96 11.35 13.75 2.69
CA ASP A 96 11.53 15.02 2.00
C ASP A 96 11.68 14.85 0.47
N THR A 97 12.32 13.76 0.02
CA THR A 97 12.60 13.55 -1.41
C THR A 97 11.58 12.67 -2.12
N GLN A 98 11.09 11.62 -1.47
CA GLN A 98 10.23 10.59 -2.06
C GLN A 98 9.19 10.05 -1.05
N PRO A 99 8.22 10.85 -0.59
CA PRO A 99 7.23 10.39 0.38
C PRO A 99 6.37 9.24 -0.14
N GLU A 100 6.14 9.15 -1.46
CA GLU A 100 5.47 8.01 -2.08
C GLU A 100 6.19 6.69 -1.83
N ARG A 101 7.52 6.70 -1.93
CA ARG A 101 8.35 5.52 -1.67
C ARG A 101 8.28 5.10 -0.21
N LEU A 102 8.26 6.06 0.71
CA LEU A 102 8.14 5.80 2.15
C LEU A 102 6.83 5.06 2.46
N ILE A 103 5.70 5.52 1.91
CA ILE A 103 4.40 4.87 2.07
C ILE A 103 4.40 3.49 1.40
N ARG A 104 4.94 3.39 0.19
CA ARG A 104 5.04 2.14 -0.55
C ARG A 104 5.81 1.07 0.21
N GLU A 105 6.97 1.41 0.78
CA GLU A 105 7.78 0.50 1.60
C GLU A 105 7.04 0.05 2.86
N ALA A 106 6.28 0.94 3.51
CA ALA A 106 5.47 0.59 4.66
C ALA A 106 4.37 -0.43 4.30
N VAL A 107 3.64 -0.22 3.20
CA VAL A 107 2.62 -1.16 2.71
C VAL A 107 3.25 -2.48 2.27
N LEU A 108 4.36 -2.44 1.52
CA LEU A 108 5.09 -3.65 1.09
C LEU A 108 5.53 -4.51 2.26
N GLY A 109 5.99 -3.90 3.36
CA GLY A 109 6.36 -4.61 4.58
C GLY A 109 5.19 -5.34 5.25
N MET A 110 3.95 -4.86 5.04
CA MET A 110 2.72 -5.44 5.61
C MET A 110 2.05 -6.47 4.70
N LEU A 111 2.45 -6.54 3.42
CA LEU A 111 1.96 -7.54 2.48
C LEU A 111 2.72 -8.86 2.62
N PRO A 112 2.08 -10.02 2.38
CA PRO A 112 2.74 -11.33 2.45
C PRO A 112 3.90 -11.41 1.45
N LYS A 113 5.02 -11.97 1.90
CA LYS A 113 6.27 -12.09 1.11
C LYS A 113 6.23 -13.29 0.16
N ASN A 114 5.33 -13.25 -0.81
CA ASN A 114 5.13 -14.30 -1.81
C ASN A 114 5.19 -13.72 -3.25
N LYS A 115 5.10 -14.58 -4.27
CA LYS A 115 5.10 -14.15 -5.67
C LYS A 115 3.90 -13.26 -6.03
N LEU A 116 2.76 -13.42 -5.35
CA LEU A 116 1.55 -12.60 -5.57
C LEU A 116 1.75 -11.14 -5.15
N ARG A 117 2.66 -10.85 -4.21
CA ARG A 117 2.94 -9.48 -3.76
C ARG A 117 3.21 -8.52 -4.92
N LYS A 118 3.94 -8.94 -5.96
CA LYS A 118 4.21 -8.12 -7.15
C LYS A 118 2.94 -7.72 -7.90
N ARG A 119 1.92 -8.59 -7.92
CA ARG A 119 0.62 -8.31 -8.55
C ARG A 119 -0.23 -7.41 -7.66
N ILE A 120 -0.26 -7.68 -6.37
CA ILE A 120 -1.02 -6.90 -5.37
C ILE A 120 -0.53 -5.45 -5.34
N VAL A 121 0.78 -5.21 -5.31
CA VAL A 121 1.36 -3.85 -5.27
C VAL A 121 1.03 -3.02 -6.51
N LYS A 122 0.80 -3.61 -7.67
CA LYS A 122 0.36 -2.87 -8.86
C LYS A 122 -1.01 -2.19 -8.67
N ARG A 123 -1.83 -2.70 -7.75
CA ARG A 123 -3.13 -2.14 -7.37
C ARG A 123 -3.03 -0.94 -6.41
N LEU A 124 -1.84 -0.68 -5.86
CA LEU A 124 -1.56 0.49 -5.02
C LEU A 124 -1.09 1.65 -5.89
N LYS A 125 -1.79 2.79 -5.80
CA LYS A 125 -1.44 4.07 -6.41
C LYS A 125 -1.24 5.09 -5.31
N ILE A 126 -0.19 5.90 -5.39
CA ILE A 126 0.15 6.90 -4.38
C ILE A 126 0.39 8.21 -5.09
N TYR A 127 -0.23 9.28 -4.58
CA TYR A 127 -0.13 10.64 -5.10
C TYR A 127 0.23 11.63 -3.99
N LEU A 128 1.07 12.60 -4.33
CA LEU A 128 1.52 13.63 -3.40
C LEU A 128 0.40 14.58 -3.03
N ALA A 129 -0.34 15.03 -4.04
CA ALA A 129 -1.47 15.96 -3.89
C ALA A 129 -2.81 15.22 -3.70
N ASP A 130 -3.88 15.98 -3.49
CA ASP A 130 -5.25 15.47 -3.39
C ASP A 130 -5.81 14.98 -4.74
N GLN A 131 -5.24 15.44 -5.86
CA GLN A 131 -5.70 15.08 -7.20
C GLN A 131 -5.13 13.75 -7.68
N HIS A 132 -5.98 12.95 -8.30
CA HIS A 132 -5.61 11.68 -8.93
C HIS A 132 -6.31 11.50 -10.29
N PRO A 133 -5.71 10.81 -11.28
CA PRO A 133 -6.26 10.64 -12.63
C PRO A 133 -7.34 9.54 -12.74
N HIS A 134 -7.76 8.93 -11.61
CA HIS A 134 -8.67 7.79 -11.57
C HIS A 134 -10.12 8.15 -11.29
N SER A 135 -10.61 9.31 -11.73
CA SER A 135 -12.00 9.73 -11.52
C SER A 135 -12.99 8.82 -12.27
N ALA A 136 -12.61 8.32 -13.44
CA ALA A 136 -13.45 7.41 -14.23
C ALA A 136 -13.79 6.08 -13.55
N GLN A 137 -12.97 5.64 -12.58
CA GLN A 137 -13.21 4.44 -11.78
C GLN A 137 -14.14 4.65 -10.59
N THR A 138 -14.66 5.88 -10.40
CA THR A 138 -15.58 6.25 -9.30
C THR A 138 -15.14 5.68 -7.93
N PRO A 139 -13.92 6.03 -7.44
CA PRO A 139 -13.39 5.43 -6.23
C PRO A 139 -14.16 5.90 -4.99
N GLU A 140 -14.44 4.97 -4.06
CA GLU A 140 -15.08 5.24 -2.77
C GLU A 140 -14.05 5.82 -1.79
N ARG A 141 -14.36 6.93 -1.11
CA ARG A 141 -13.52 7.49 -0.05
C ARG A 141 -13.62 6.65 1.22
N LEU A 142 -12.47 6.29 1.79
CA LEU A 142 -12.37 5.60 3.07
C LEU A 142 -11.58 6.46 4.05
N GLU A 143 -12.13 6.65 5.24
CA GLU A 143 -11.38 7.27 6.33
C GLU A 143 -10.31 6.29 6.83
N ALA A 144 -9.06 6.76 6.94
CA ALA A 144 -8.02 6.07 7.68
C ALA A 144 -8.29 6.31 9.18
N ILE A 145 -8.40 5.26 9.96
CA ILE A 145 -8.69 5.32 11.42
C ILE A 145 -7.48 5.82 12.18
#